data_ce704390ed24de9d0eb147c856bfd9ee
#
_entry.id   ce704390ed24de9d0eb147c856bfd9ee
#
_cell.length_a   1.000
_cell.length_b   1.000
_cell.length_c   1.000
_cell.angle_alpha   90.00
_cell.angle_beta   90.00
_cell.angle_gamma   90.00
#
_symmetry.space_group_name_H-M   'P 1'
#
loop_
_entity.id
_entity.type
_entity.pdbx_description
1 polymer ?
#
loop_
_entity_poly.entity_id
_entity_poly.type
_entity_poly.pdbx_seq_one_letter_code
_entity_poly.pdbx_strand_id
1 'polypeptide(L)'
;MKKVYDMTKGKIWTIILSFSLPLLGASLIQQLYNTADMIFVGNFVGKEATGAVGASSLLFTCIIGLFTGVSIGVGVAVSQKIGSKDLEIASKVSHTAITFGIIGGIILTLVGFFSAEFLLTLMNTPKEIMHDSVIYLKIYFLSMLPMILYNIGSGIIRSTGNSKTPFYILIIGGFTNVLANYIFIVVFKMGVSGVAIATTLSQTLTAIIVLTYLFKNKTAIKFKTSELKIDFSLLKQILYFGLPAGIQSMLITFSNIIVQYYINGYGGDAVAAYATYFKLENFIWMPIVAIGQASMTFSGQNVGANNYKRVKKGALVAILLSGGLSIVIATIILTFSHTFMRIFIKNEEIIYLGSQIALTTFPFYWLYSILEVLGSSLRGMGYSIVSMYVTTICLCGVRITLLYLISKFNLDFKSVAYVYPMTWFFTASIFIIAFLKIINKKDYK
;
A
#
# COMPACT_ATOMS: atom_id res chain seq x y z
N MET A 1 24.42 -22.15 5.93
CA MET A 1 23.12 -22.16 5.23
C MET A 1 22.42 -20.85 5.48
N LYS A 2 22.15 -20.07 4.43
CA LYS A 2 21.43 -18.78 4.52
C LYS A 2 19.99 -19.08 4.92
N LYS A 3 19.49 -18.46 6.01
CA LYS A 3 18.14 -18.73 6.55
C LYS A 3 17.07 -18.34 5.53
N VAL A 4 16.45 -19.32 4.88
CA VAL A 4 15.11 -19.16 4.30
C VAL A 4 14.15 -19.23 5.50
N TYR A 5 13.33 -18.20 5.69
CA TYR A 5 12.22 -18.30 6.64
C TYR A 5 11.12 -19.13 5.96
N ASP A 6 11.19 -20.45 6.15
CA ASP A 6 10.28 -21.40 5.53
C ASP A 6 8.89 -21.30 6.17
N MET A 7 7.94 -20.66 5.45
CA MET A 7 6.57 -20.52 5.93
C MET A 7 5.73 -21.80 5.72
N THR A 8 6.31 -22.83 5.10
CA THR A 8 5.61 -24.10 4.87
C THR A 8 5.61 -25.00 6.10
N LYS A 9 6.40 -24.66 7.15
CA LYS A 9 6.57 -25.43 8.37
C LYS A 9 6.34 -24.59 9.63
N GLY A 10 6.08 -25.22 10.76
CA GLY A 10 5.93 -24.55 12.05
C GLY A 10 4.52 -24.02 12.36
N LYS A 11 4.36 -23.33 13.48
CA LYS A 11 3.07 -22.80 13.97
C LYS A 11 2.63 -21.60 13.12
N ILE A 12 1.44 -21.68 12.52
CA ILE A 12 0.93 -20.70 11.54
C ILE A 12 0.82 -19.29 12.14
N TRP A 13 0.20 -19.17 13.32
CA TRP A 13 -0.02 -17.88 13.95
C TRP A 13 1.30 -17.13 14.27
N THR A 14 2.33 -17.88 14.71
CA THR A 14 3.66 -17.31 14.99
C THR A 14 4.32 -16.78 13.72
N ILE A 15 4.19 -17.54 12.61
CA ILE A 15 4.77 -17.15 11.32
C ILE A 15 4.09 -15.88 10.81
N ILE A 16 2.74 -15.84 10.78
CA ILE A 16 1.99 -14.68 10.30
C ILE A 16 2.29 -13.46 11.16
N LEU A 17 2.24 -13.59 12.49
CA LEU A 17 2.48 -12.48 13.40
C LEU A 17 3.93 -11.96 13.34
N SER A 18 4.93 -12.86 13.37
CA SER A 18 6.34 -12.45 13.30
C SER A 18 6.72 -11.79 11.96
N PHE A 19 6.00 -12.13 10.88
CA PHE A 19 6.19 -11.53 9.57
C PHE A 19 5.43 -10.21 9.43
N SER A 20 4.21 -10.10 9.99
CA SER A 20 3.39 -8.88 9.88
C SER A 20 3.87 -7.74 10.78
N LEU A 21 4.46 -8.02 11.95
CA LEU A 21 4.95 -6.97 12.87
C LEU A 21 5.98 -6.03 12.22
N PRO A 22 7.05 -6.50 11.53
CA PRO A 22 7.95 -5.60 10.83
C PRO A 22 7.27 -4.84 9.67
N LEU A 23 6.25 -5.43 9.01
CA LEU A 23 5.49 -4.73 7.96
C LEU A 23 4.65 -3.60 8.55
N LEU A 24 4.00 -3.84 9.68
CA LEU A 24 3.29 -2.80 10.43
C LEU A 24 4.24 -1.68 10.83
N GLY A 25 5.42 -2.04 11.40
CA GLY A 25 6.44 -1.07 11.74
C GLY A 25 6.91 -0.26 10.53
N ALA A 26 7.07 -0.90 9.36
CA ALA A 26 7.41 -0.22 8.11
C ALA A 26 6.34 0.81 7.70
N SER A 27 5.06 0.44 7.79
CA SER A 27 3.95 1.36 7.50
C SER A 27 3.89 2.55 8.45
N LEU A 28 4.15 2.33 9.75
CA LEU A 28 4.23 3.40 10.75
C LEU A 28 5.40 4.36 10.47
N ILE A 29 6.60 3.85 10.18
CA ILE A 29 7.76 4.67 9.80
C ILE A 29 7.46 5.49 8.54
N GLN A 30 6.84 4.87 7.54
CA GLN A 30 6.43 5.56 6.31
C GLN A 30 5.45 6.69 6.59
N GLN A 31 4.46 6.47 7.45
CA GLN A 31 3.52 7.50 7.85
C GLN A 31 4.19 8.64 8.63
N LEU A 32 5.15 8.30 9.49
CA LEU A 32 5.89 9.30 10.28
C LEU A 32 6.73 10.22 9.38
N TYR A 33 7.48 9.68 8.41
CA TYR A 33 8.26 10.55 7.54
C TYR A 33 7.39 11.37 6.58
N ASN A 34 6.29 10.83 6.05
CA ASN A 34 5.33 11.60 5.26
C ASN A 34 4.72 12.76 6.08
N THR A 35 4.44 12.51 7.36
CA THR A 35 3.97 13.57 8.27
C THR A 35 5.07 14.61 8.52
N ALA A 36 6.32 14.18 8.71
CA ALA A 36 7.47 15.07 8.85
C ALA A 36 7.65 15.96 7.62
N ASP A 37 7.57 15.39 6.40
CA ASP A 37 7.63 16.16 5.16
C ASP A 37 6.60 17.29 5.15
N MET A 38 5.34 16.99 5.49
CA MET A 38 4.25 17.99 5.56
C MET A 38 4.50 19.06 6.64
N ILE A 39 5.08 18.68 7.79
CA ILE A 39 5.44 19.61 8.86
C ILE A 39 6.55 20.56 8.38
N PHE A 40 7.59 20.04 7.72
CA PHE A 40 8.67 20.87 7.17
C PHE A 40 8.15 21.81 6.10
N VAL A 41 7.34 21.34 5.17
CA VAL A 41 6.74 22.18 4.12
C VAL A 41 5.86 23.28 4.73
N GLY A 42 4.93 22.92 5.61
CA GLY A 42 3.97 23.85 6.18
C GLY A 42 4.61 24.93 7.05
N ASN A 43 5.60 24.58 7.87
CA ASN A 43 6.21 25.52 8.82
C ASN A 43 7.35 26.36 8.25
N PHE A 44 8.10 25.83 7.28
CA PHE A 44 9.34 26.48 6.81
C PHE A 44 9.29 26.98 5.36
N VAL A 45 8.35 26.45 4.53
CA VAL A 45 8.25 26.86 3.13
C VAL A 45 6.99 27.69 2.86
N GLY A 46 5.86 27.32 3.44
CA GLY A 46 4.62 28.12 3.41
C GLY A 46 3.45 27.45 2.69
N LYS A 47 2.34 28.20 2.56
CA LYS A 47 1.07 27.69 2.04
C LYS A 47 1.12 27.30 0.56
N GLU A 48 1.80 28.09 -0.27
CA GLU A 48 1.93 27.85 -1.71
C GLU A 48 2.69 26.53 -1.98
N ALA A 49 3.76 26.29 -1.23
CA ALA A 49 4.52 25.05 -1.28
C ALA A 49 3.68 23.83 -0.87
N THR A 50 2.86 23.98 0.17
CA THR A 50 1.95 22.90 0.60
C THR A 50 0.92 22.60 -0.51
N GLY A 51 0.42 23.63 -1.19
CA GLY A 51 -0.44 23.49 -2.35
C GLY A 51 0.25 22.78 -3.52
N ALA A 52 1.51 23.14 -3.82
CA ALA A 52 2.29 22.52 -4.89
C ALA A 52 2.55 21.02 -4.65
N VAL A 53 2.93 20.65 -3.42
CA VAL A 53 3.09 19.24 -3.02
C VAL A 53 1.76 18.50 -3.09
N GLY A 54 0.67 19.12 -2.62
CA GLY A 54 -0.68 18.55 -2.66
C GLY A 54 -1.18 18.28 -4.08
N ALA A 55 -1.04 19.25 -4.99
CA ALA A 55 -1.44 19.11 -6.38
C ALA A 55 -0.69 17.96 -7.08
N SER A 56 0.59 17.79 -6.76
CA SER A 56 1.42 16.73 -7.33
C SER A 56 1.12 15.33 -6.76
N SER A 57 0.62 15.24 -5.52
CA SER A 57 0.47 13.97 -4.78
C SER A 57 -0.47 12.98 -5.43
N LEU A 58 -1.51 13.45 -6.11
CA LEU A 58 -2.52 12.60 -6.78
C LEU A 58 -1.92 11.84 -7.96
N LEU A 59 -1.08 12.51 -8.76
CA LEU A 59 -0.36 11.90 -9.88
C LEU A 59 0.56 10.78 -9.38
N PHE A 60 1.30 11.03 -8.30
CA PHE A 60 2.19 10.03 -7.73
C PHE A 60 1.45 8.81 -7.24
N THR A 61 0.35 9.01 -6.50
CA THR A 61 -0.42 7.90 -5.93
C THR A 61 -0.89 6.93 -7.00
N CYS A 62 -1.33 7.43 -8.15
CA CYS A 62 -1.74 6.58 -9.28
C CYS A 62 -0.56 5.78 -9.85
N ILE A 63 0.58 6.46 -10.12
CA ILE A 63 1.76 5.82 -10.71
C ILE A 63 2.37 4.79 -9.73
N ILE A 64 2.52 5.17 -8.46
CA ILE A 64 3.02 4.30 -7.40
C ILE A 64 2.13 3.07 -7.24
N GLY A 65 0.80 3.24 -7.28
CA GLY A 65 -0.17 2.14 -7.19
C GLY A 65 0.07 1.06 -8.25
N LEU A 66 0.31 1.46 -9.50
CA LEU A 66 0.58 0.53 -10.59
C LEU A 66 1.86 -0.29 -10.34
N PHE A 67 2.96 0.37 -9.96
CA PHE A 67 4.24 -0.29 -9.71
C PHE A 67 4.28 -1.09 -8.40
N THR A 68 3.52 -0.68 -7.40
CA THR A 68 3.27 -1.51 -6.22
C THR A 68 2.61 -2.83 -6.63
N GLY A 69 1.68 -2.79 -7.59
CA GLY A 69 1.12 -4.00 -8.19
C GLY A 69 2.17 -4.90 -8.83
N VAL A 70 3.10 -4.35 -9.62
CA VAL A 70 4.22 -5.13 -10.18
C VAL A 70 5.05 -5.79 -9.06
N SER A 71 5.38 -5.04 -8.00
CA SER A 71 6.10 -5.58 -6.83
C SER A 71 5.34 -6.72 -6.15
N ILE A 72 4.01 -6.63 -6.06
CA ILE A 72 3.14 -7.72 -5.59
C ILE A 72 3.27 -8.94 -6.51
N GLY A 73 3.20 -8.73 -7.82
CA GLY A 73 3.36 -9.81 -8.82
C GLY A 73 4.70 -10.54 -8.69
N VAL A 74 5.78 -9.79 -8.51
CA VAL A 74 7.12 -10.35 -8.23
C VAL A 74 7.10 -11.15 -6.93
N GLY A 75 6.55 -10.58 -5.86
CA GLY A 75 6.44 -11.23 -4.55
C GLY A 75 5.68 -12.55 -4.62
N VAL A 76 4.58 -12.61 -5.37
CA VAL A 76 3.79 -13.84 -5.58
C VAL A 76 4.58 -14.86 -6.39
N ALA A 77 5.13 -14.46 -7.56
CA ALA A 77 5.87 -15.37 -8.43
C ALA A 77 7.09 -15.99 -7.70
N VAL A 78 7.86 -15.16 -6.99
CA VAL A 78 9.04 -15.62 -6.25
C VAL A 78 8.65 -16.48 -5.05
N SER A 79 7.60 -16.10 -4.28
CA SER A 79 7.17 -16.88 -3.11
C SER A 79 6.69 -18.29 -3.49
N GLN A 80 5.98 -18.43 -4.61
CA GLN A 80 5.57 -19.75 -5.12
C GLN A 80 6.79 -20.61 -5.51
N LYS A 81 7.80 -20.03 -6.15
CA LYS A 81 9.04 -20.75 -6.52
C LYS A 81 9.89 -21.12 -5.30
N ILE A 82 9.92 -20.29 -4.28
CA ILE A 82 10.55 -20.64 -2.99
C ILE A 82 9.82 -21.79 -2.32
N GLY A 83 8.49 -21.76 -2.31
CA GLY A 83 7.67 -22.83 -1.75
C GLY A 83 7.88 -24.17 -2.44
N SER A 84 8.02 -24.20 -3.77
CA SER A 84 8.36 -25.40 -4.55
C SER A 84 9.84 -25.78 -4.47
N LYS A 85 10.68 -25.00 -3.74
CA LYS A 85 12.15 -25.17 -3.64
C LYS A 85 12.89 -25.01 -4.96
N ASP A 86 12.28 -24.43 -5.96
CA ASP A 86 12.87 -24.13 -7.25
C ASP A 86 13.61 -22.78 -7.19
N LEU A 87 14.75 -22.78 -6.52
CA LEU A 87 15.54 -21.55 -6.29
C LEU A 87 16.18 -21.01 -7.57
N GLU A 88 16.37 -21.85 -8.57
CA GLU A 88 16.92 -21.43 -9.86
C GLU A 88 15.92 -20.56 -10.61
N ILE A 89 14.66 -21.01 -10.74
CA ILE A 89 13.62 -20.21 -11.36
C ILE A 89 13.29 -18.99 -10.50
N ALA A 90 13.28 -19.11 -9.16
CA ALA A 90 13.12 -17.94 -8.28
C ALA A 90 14.19 -16.88 -8.55
N SER A 91 15.44 -17.28 -8.82
CA SER A 91 16.53 -16.38 -9.22
C SER A 91 16.24 -15.71 -10.57
N LYS A 92 15.85 -16.49 -11.60
CA LYS A 92 15.52 -15.96 -12.94
C LYS A 92 14.35 -14.98 -12.90
N VAL A 93 13.28 -15.28 -12.15
CA VAL A 93 12.15 -14.36 -11.92
C VAL A 93 12.64 -13.05 -11.29
N SER A 94 13.52 -13.15 -10.31
CA SER A 94 14.04 -11.99 -9.59
C SER A 94 14.95 -11.11 -10.46
N HIS A 95 15.82 -11.71 -11.30
CA HIS A 95 16.64 -10.99 -12.26
C HIS A 95 15.77 -10.28 -13.32
N THR A 96 14.77 -10.99 -13.88
CA THR A 96 13.80 -10.41 -14.81
C THR A 96 13.06 -9.21 -14.18
N ALA A 97 12.64 -9.33 -12.92
CA ALA A 97 11.95 -8.28 -12.21
C ALA A 97 12.82 -7.04 -12.00
N ILE A 98 14.06 -7.21 -11.55
CA ILE A 98 15.01 -6.09 -11.37
C ILE A 98 15.33 -5.42 -12.71
N THR A 99 15.60 -6.19 -13.76
CA THR A 99 15.87 -5.65 -15.11
C THR A 99 14.66 -4.87 -15.64
N PHE A 100 13.45 -5.41 -15.50
CA PHE A 100 12.22 -4.71 -15.86
C PHE A 100 12.03 -3.45 -15.02
N GLY A 101 12.35 -3.49 -13.72
CA GLY A 101 12.30 -2.33 -12.84
C GLY A 101 13.28 -1.24 -13.22
N ILE A 102 14.49 -1.58 -13.68
CA ILE A 102 15.48 -0.61 -14.18
C ILE A 102 14.95 0.06 -15.44
N ILE A 103 14.53 -0.70 -16.44
CA ILE A 103 14.06 -0.17 -17.73
C ILE A 103 12.78 0.66 -17.51
N GLY A 104 11.79 0.12 -16.81
CA GLY A 104 10.54 0.81 -16.52
C GLY A 104 10.74 2.06 -15.66
N GLY A 105 11.65 1.98 -14.68
CA GLY A 105 12.02 3.12 -13.84
C GLY A 105 12.69 4.25 -14.63
N ILE A 106 13.61 3.94 -15.54
CA ILE A 106 14.24 4.93 -16.43
C ILE A 106 13.19 5.57 -17.34
N ILE A 107 12.35 4.76 -17.98
CA ILE A 107 11.28 5.27 -18.88
C ILE A 107 10.36 6.22 -18.11
N LEU A 108 9.89 5.82 -16.93
CA LEU A 108 9.00 6.67 -16.13
C LEU A 108 9.67 7.94 -15.63
N THR A 109 10.93 7.84 -15.22
CA THR A 109 11.71 9.02 -14.82
C THR A 109 11.78 10.02 -15.97
N LEU A 110 12.14 9.57 -17.17
CA LEU A 110 12.26 10.45 -18.36
C LEU A 110 10.88 10.99 -18.78
N VAL A 111 9.91 10.10 -19.00
CA VAL A 111 8.56 10.52 -19.40
C VAL A 111 7.96 11.48 -18.38
N GLY A 112 8.04 11.17 -17.09
CA GLY A 112 7.50 12.02 -16.04
C GLY A 112 8.21 13.37 -15.95
N PHE A 113 9.54 13.39 -16.05
CA PHE A 113 10.34 14.62 -16.01
C PHE A 113 9.96 15.59 -17.14
N PHE A 114 9.83 15.08 -18.36
CA PHE A 114 9.50 15.91 -19.53
C PHE A 114 8.01 16.25 -19.61
N SER A 115 7.11 15.42 -19.07
CA SER A 115 5.67 15.67 -19.08
C SER A 115 5.14 16.40 -17.84
N ALA A 116 5.98 16.73 -16.87
CA ALA A 116 5.57 17.30 -15.57
C ALA A 116 4.68 18.55 -15.72
N GLU A 117 5.09 19.51 -16.56
CA GLU A 117 4.36 20.75 -16.79
C GLU A 117 3.03 20.51 -17.52
N PHE A 118 3.04 19.63 -18.52
CA PHE A 118 1.83 19.25 -19.26
C PHE A 118 0.81 18.58 -18.31
N LEU A 119 1.23 17.67 -17.46
CA LEU A 119 0.36 16.99 -16.51
C LEU A 119 -0.28 17.96 -15.50
N LEU A 120 0.50 18.91 -14.98
CA LEU A 120 -0.01 19.92 -14.05
C LEU A 120 -0.97 20.91 -14.75
N THR A 121 -0.70 21.25 -16.00
CA THR A 121 -1.59 22.07 -16.82
C THR A 121 -2.92 21.36 -17.07
N LEU A 122 -2.87 20.07 -17.39
CA LEU A 122 -4.07 19.24 -17.57
C LEU A 122 -4.93 19.16 -16.30
N MET A 123 -4.30 19.24 -15.13
CA MET A 123 -4.98 19.25 -13.83
C MET A 123 -5.51 20.65 -13.43
N ASN A 124 -5.39 21.65 -14.29
CA ASN A 124 -5.75 23.04 -14.00
C ASN A 124 -5.09 23.59 -12.71
N THR A 125 -3.81 23.25 -12.51
CA THR A 125 -3.04 23.76 -11.38
C THR A 125 -3.00 25.29 -11.41
N PRO A 126 -3.33 25.99 -10.29
CA PRO A 126 -3.31 27.44 -10.22
C PRO A 126 -1.95 28.03 -10.60
N LYS A 127 -1.96 29.18 -11.32
CA LYS A 127 -0.74 29.81 -11.84
C LYS A 127 0.24 30.21 -10.73
N GLU A 128 -0.29 30.58 -9.57
CA GLU A 128 0.48 31.00 -8.38
C GLU A 128 1.41 29.92 -7.86
N ILE A 129 1.01 28.65 -7.96
CA ILE A 129 1.79 27.50 -7.48
C ILE A 129 2.39 26.67 -8.60
N MET A 130 2.12 27.00 -9.88
CA MET A 130 2.53 26.18 -11.04
C MET A 130 4.05 26.01 -11.10
N HIS A 131 4.82 27.08 -10.93
CA HIS A 131 6.28 27.04 -10.99
C HIS A 131 6.88 26.06 -9.97
N ASP A 132 6.47 26.19 -8.73
CA ASP A 132 6.94 25.34 -7.62
C ASP A 132 6.48 23.88 -7.79
N SER A 133 5.24 23.69 -8.28
CA SER A 133 4.70 22.36 -8.59
C SER A 133 5.51 21.66 -9.69
N VAL A 134 5.89 22.37 -10.75
CA VAL A 134 6.71 21.82 -11.84
C VAL A 134 8.11 21.43 -11.34
N ILE A 135 8.77 22.28 -10.56
CA ILE A 135 10.09 21.98 -9.98
C ILE A 135 9.98 20.75 -9.08
N TYR A 136 9.02 20.74 -8.16
CA TYR A 136 8.79 19.62 -7.25
C TYR A 136 8.56 18.32 -8.01
N LEU A 137 7.64 18.36 -8.99
CA LEU A 137 7.26 17.20 -9.77
C LEU A 137 8.42 16.65 -10.60
N LYS A 138 9.21 17.51 -11.25
CA LYS A 138 10.40 17.10 -12.01
C LYS A 138 11.43 16.40 -11.12
N ILE A 139 11.76 16.99 -9.96
CA ILE A 139 12.71 16.38 -9.04
C ILE A 139 12.17 15.08 -8.45
N TYR A 140 10.89 15.03 -8.13
CA TYR A 140 10.26 13.82 -7.62
C TYR A 140 10.27 12.67 -8.64
N PHE A 141 10.09 12.96 -9.94
CA PHE A 141 10.21 11.93 -10.98
C PHE A 141 11.60 11.30 -11.05
N LEU A 142 12.67 12.01 -10.62
CA LEU A 142 14.00 11.40 -10.48
C LEU A 142 14.03 10.29 -9.41
N SER A 143 13.11 10.32 -8.45
CA SER A 143 12.98 9.27 -7.43
C SER A 143 12.27 8.00 -7.92
N MET A 144 11.64 8.01 -9.11
CA MET A 144 10.83 6.87 -9.60
C MET A 144 11.67 5.62 -9.79
N LEU A 145 12.82 5.73 -10.44
CA LEU A 145 13.73 4.59 -10.62
C LEU A 145 14.15 3.98 -9.27
N PRO A 146 14.75 4.72 -8.32
CA PRO A 146 15.12 4.14 -7.03
C PRO A 146 13.91 3.60 -6.24
N MET A 147 12.77 4.26 -6.27
CA MET A 147 11.58 3.81 -5.58
C MET A 147 11.06 2.47 -6.13
N ILE A 148 11.03 2.30 -7.47
CA ILE A 148 10.64 1.04 -8.11
C ILE A 148 11.61 -0.08 -7.71
N LEU A 149 12.91 0.19 -7.74
CA LEU A 149 13.94 -0.79 -7.37
C LEU A 149 13.85 -1.19 -5.89
N TYR A 150 13.60 -0.22 -5.00
CA TYR A 150 13.32 -0.52 -3.59
C TYR A 150 12.09 -1.41 -3.44
N ASN A 151 10.97 -1.10 -4.10
CA ASN A 151 9.72 -1.86 -3.98
C ASN A 151 9.88 -3.29 -4.51
N ILE A 152 10.48 -3.47 -5.69
CA ILE A 152 10.73 -4.79 -6.29
C ILE A 152 11.71 -5.58 -5.41
N GLY A 153 12.83 -5.00 -5.03
CA GLY A 153 13.83 -5.65 -4.20
C GLY A 153 13.31 -6.04 -2.82
N SER A 154 12.52 -5.17 -2.19
CA SER A 154 11.83 -5.47 -0.94
C SER A 154 10.79 -6.59 -1.11
N GLY A 155 10.07 -6.62 -2.24
CA GLY A 155 9.14 -7.69 -2.60
C GLY A 155 9.86 -9.05 -2.70
N ILE A 156 11.02 -9.09 -3.36
CA ILE A 156 11.87 -10.27 -3.46
C ILE A 156 12.35 -10.74 -2.07
N ILE A 157 12.82 -9.82 -1.23
CA ILE A 157 13.29 -10.16 0.12
C ILE A 157 12.12 -10.68 0.97
N ARG A 158 10.95 -10.04 0.93
CA ARG A 158 9.75 -10.49 1.63
C ARG A 158 9.29 -11.87 1.17
N SER A 159 9.36 -12.18 -0.11
CA SER A 159 8.97 -13.50 -0.64
C SER A 159 9.82 -14.64 -0.08
N THR A 160 11.07 -14.37 0.39
CA THR A 160 11.89 -15.34 1.12
C THR A 160 11.48 -15.54 2.58
N GLY A 161 10.39 -14.91 3.04
CA GLY A 161 9.93 -14.92 4.43
C GLY A 161 10.63 -13.91 5.34
N ASN A 162 11.46 -13.02 4.79
CA ASN A 162 12.19 -12.00 5.54
C ASN A 162 11.53 -10.63 5.40
N SER A 163 10.68 -10.25 6.38
CA SER A 163 10.09 -8.89 6.45
C SER A 163 10.95 -7.89 7.25
N LYS A 164 11.89 -8.38 8.06
CA LYS A 164 12.72 -7.54 8.94
C LYS A 164 13.70 -6.67 8.15
N THR A 165 14.35 -7.25 7.14
CA THR A 165 15.36 -6.51 6.36
C THR A 165 14.77 -5.29 5.64
N PRO A 166 13.65 -5.39 4.87
CA PRO A 166 13.01 -4.21 4.29
C PRO A 166 12.58 -3.17 5.33
N PHE A 167 12.12 -3.61 6.50
CA PHE A 167 11.78 -2.72 7.61
C PHE A 167 12.98 -1.89 8.09
N TYR A 168 14.12 -2.53 8.37
CA TYR A 168 15.32 -1.79 8.79
C TYR A 168 15.84 -0.84 7.71
N ILE A 169 15.76 -1.24 6.43
CA ILE A 169 16.14 -0.36 5.32
C ILE A 169 15.23 0.88 5.29
N LEU A 170 13.94 0.70 5.54
CA LEU A 170 12.99 1.81 5.56
C LEU A 170 13.23 2.76 6.74
N ILE A 171 13.64 2.24 7.92
CA ILE A 171 14.05 3.09 9.04
C ILE A 171 15.23 3.98 8.65
N ILE A 172 16.24 3.42 7.99
CA ILE A 172 17.40 4.19 7.51
C ILE A 172 16.93 5.25 6.51
N GLY A 173 16.07 4.88 5.56
CA GLY A 173 15.49 5.81 4.58
C GLY A 173 14.70 6.94 5.23
N GLY A 174 13.82 6.62 6.17
CA GLY A 174 13.02 7.61 6.90
C GLY A 174 13.88 8.58 7.72
N PHE A 175 14.89 8.07 8.43
CA PHE A 175 15.85 8.94 9.14
C PHE A 175 16.61 9.84 8.18
N THR A 176 17.09 9.30 7.06
CA THR A 176 17.79 10.08 6.03
C THR A 176 16.88 11.16 5.44
N ASN A 177 15.60 10.84 5.18
CA ASN A 177 14.61 11.78 4.67
C ASN A 177 14.42 12.96 5.63
N VAL A 178 14.16 12.68 6.92
CA VAL A 178 13.96 13.74 7.94
C VAL A 178 15.19 14.61 8.10
N LEU A 179 16.40 14.00 8.15
CA LEU A 179 17.66 14.73 8.23
C LEU A 179 17.90 15.58 6.99
N ALA A 180 17.65 15.03 5.80
CA ALA A 180 17.82 15.75 4.54
C ALA A 180 16.82 16.91 4.42
N ASN A 181 15.55 16.73 4.85
CA ASN A 181 14.58 17.82 4.93
C ASN A 181 15.08 18.95 5.82
N TYR A 182 15.59 18.64 7.01
CA TYR A 182 16.17 19.66 7.88
C TYR A 182 17.31 20.42 7.19
N ILE A 183 18.25 19.72 6.57
CA ILE A 183 19.41 20.32 5.89
C ILE A 183 18.97 21.18 4.70
N PHE A 184 18.15 20.64 3.79
CA PHE A 184 17.80 21.36 2.56
C PHE A 184 16.77 22.47 2.78
N ILE A 185 15.80 22.28 3.68
CA ILE A 185 14.75 23.25 3.89
C ILE A 185 15.15 24.31 4.93
N VAL A 186 15.69 23.88 6.09
CA VAL A 186 15.96 24.80 7.20
C VAL A 186 17.32 25.47 7.04
N VAL A 187 18.38 24.70 6.73
CA VAL A 187 19.74 25.23 6.64
C VAL A 187 19.97 25.90 5.27
N PHE A 188 19.71 25.20 4.16
CA PHE A 188 19.95 25.75 2.81
C PHE A 188 18.79 26.57 2.25
N LYS A 189 17.61 26.58 2.90
CA LYS A 189 16.42 27.35 2.50
C LYS A 189 15.98 27.11 1.05
N MET A 190 16.08 25.85 0.59
CA MET A 190 15.81 25.47 -0.81
C MET A 190 14.30 25.39 -1.15
N GLY A 191 13.40 25.69 -0.19
CA GLY A 191 11.97 25.68 -0.43
C GLY A 191 11.45 24.31 -0.85
N VAL A 192 10.53 24.28 -1.81
CA VAL A 192 9.86 23.07 -2.32
C VAL A 192 10.86 22.08 -2.95
N SER A 193 11.88 22.58 -3.63
CA SER A 193 12.91 21.73 -4.24
C SER A 193 13.69 20.94 -3.19
N GLY A 194 13.92 21.51 -2.00
CA GLY A 194 14.59 20.85 -0.89
C GLY A 194 13.84 19.58 -0.43
N VAL A 195 12.50 19.63 -0.35
CA VAL A 195 11.67 18.48 0.01
C VAL A 195 11.80 17.35 -1.03
N ALA A 196 11.70 17.70 -2.31
CA ALA A 196 11.78 16.73 -3.39
C ALA A 196 13.17 16.08 -3.47
N ILE A 197 14.24 16.85 -3.24
CA ILE A 197 15.62 16.34 -3.17
C ILE A 197 15.79 15.41 -1.97
N ALA A 198 15.27 15.77 -0.78
CA ALA A 198 15.35 14.93 0.41
C ALA A 198 14.68 13.57 0.19
N THR A 199 13.49 13.58 -0.42
CA THR A 199 12.78 12.36 -0.78
C THR A 199 13.55 11.53 -1.82
N THR A 200 14.08 12.16 -2.87
CA THR A 200 14.88 11.48 -3.91
C THR A 200 16.14 10.85 -3.33
N LEU A 201 16.85 11.57 -2.45
CA LEU A 201 18.05 11.07 -1.78
C LEU A 201 17.74 9.85 -0.90
N SER A 202 16.70 9.93 -0.07
CA SER A 202 16.30 8.83 0.81
C SER A 202 15.85 7.58 0.03
N GLN A 203 15.09 7.75 -1.04
CA GLN A 203 14.69 6.65 -1.94
C GLN A 203 15.90 6.03 -2.64
N THR A 204 16.85 6.85 -3.10
CA THR A 204 18.08 6.37 -3.72
C THR A 204 18.91 5.55 -2.75
N LEU A 205 19.07 6.02 -1.51
CA LEU A 205 19.79 5.28 -0.48
C LEU A 205 19.14 3.94 -0.16
N THR A 206 17.81 3.91 0.00
CA THR A 206 17.08 2.66 0.27
C THR A 206 17.21 1.67 -0.88
N ALA A 207 17.14 2.13 -2.13
CA ALA A 207 17.35 1.32 -3.32
C ALA A 207 18.76 0.72 -3.36
N ILE A 208 19.79 1.54 -3.12
CA ILE A 208 21.20 1.07 -3.07
C ILE A 208 21.36 0.00 -1.99
N ILE A 209 20.81 0.19 -0.78
CA ILE A 209 20.93 -0.78 0.32
C ILE A 209 20.21 -2.09 -0.03
N VAL A 210 18.99 -2.03 -0.60
CA VAL A 210 18.23 -3.22 -1.01
C VAL A 210 18.99 -4.00 -2.09
N LEU A 211 19.46 -3.33 -3.14
CA LEU A 211 20.23 -3.97 -4.20
C LEU A 211 21.54 -4.56 -3.68
N THR A 212 22.27 -3.83 -2.86
CA THR A 212 23.50 -4.32 -2.22
C THR A 212 23.22 -5.57 -1.37
N TYR A 213 22.09 -5.61 -0.63
CA TYR A 213 21.70 -6.77 0.14
C TYR A 213 21.40 -7.99 -0.74
N LEU A 214 20.75 -7.80 -1.88
CA LEU A 214 20.46 -8.85 -2.86
C LEU A 214 21.75 -9.35 -3.52
N PHE A 215 22.57 -8.46 -4.07
CA PHE A 215 23.81 -8.82 -4.78
C PHE A 215 24.92 -9.42 -3.87
N LYS A 216 24.96 -9.03 -2.59
CA LYS A 216 25.83 -9.72 -1.62
C LYS A 216 25.37 -11.13 -1.26
N ASN A 217 24.36 -11.64 -1.98
CA ASN A 217 23.81 -12.99 -1.81
C ASN A 217 23.46 -13.32 -0.35
N LYS A 218 22.86 -12.34 0.37
CA LYS A 218 22.37 -12.53 1.75
C LYS A 218 21.01 -13.24 1.81
N THR A 219 20.39 -13.48 0.66
CA THR A 219 19.15 -14.26 0.51
C THR A 219 19.45 -15.69 0.04
N ALA A 220 18.43 -16.55 0.05
CA ALA A 220 18.53 -17.88 -0.57
C ALA A 220 18.64 -17.83 -2.09
N ILE A 221 18.16 -16.74 -2.69
CA ILE A 221 18.22 -16.48 -4.13
C ILE A 221 19.61 -15.93 -4.45
N LYS A 222 20.28 -16.52 -5.43
CA LYS A 222 21.58 -16.04 -5.91
C LYS A 222 21.37 -14.93 -6.91
N PHE A 223 22.05 -13.81 -6.71
CA PHE A 223 22.05 -12.68 -7.64
C PHE A 223 23.42 -12.49 -8.27
N LYS A 224 23.45 -12.33 -9.59
CA LYS A 224 24.66 -11.98 -10.35
C LYS A 224 24.30 -10.91 -11.37
N THR A 225 25.14 -9.90 -11.50
CA THR A 225 24.96 -8.81 -12.47
C THR A 225 24.97 -9.32 -13.92
N SER A 226 25.75 -10.37 -14.22
CA SER A 226 25.82 -11.02 -15.54
C SER A 226 24.52 -11.75 -15.94
N GLU A 227 23.63 -12.04 -15.00
CA GLU A 227 22.37 -12.74 -15.24
C GLU A 227 21.18 -11.76 -15.35
N LEU A 228 21.42 -10.43 -15.29
CA LEU A 228 20.40 -9.42 -15.49
C LEU A 228 19.94 -9.41 -16.95
N LYS A 229 18.81 -10.06 -17.20
CA LYS A 229 18.12 -10.14 -18.50
C LYS A 229 16.63 -10.28 -18.31
N ILE A 230 15.87 -9.88 -19.31
CA ILE A 230 14.42 -10.10 -19.32
C ILE A 230 14.14 -11.47 -19.95
N ASP A 231 13.49 -12.33 -19.18
CA ASP A 231 12.79 -13.49 -19.69
C ASP A 231 11.32 -13.12 -19.88
N PHE A 232 10.87 -13.03 -21.12
CA PHE A 232 9.53 -12.58 -21.45
C PHE A 232 8.43 -13.51 -20.91
N SER A 233 8.70 -14.81 -20.78
CA SER A 233 7.77 -15.77 -20.20
C SER A 233 7.56 -15.48 -18.70
N LEU A 234 8.66 -15.25 -17.98
CA LEU A 234 8.62 -14.92 -16.56
C LEU A 234 8.06 -13.50 -16.33
N LEU A 235 8.38 -12.54 -17.21
CA LEU A 235 7.80 -11.22 -17.17
C LEU A 235 6.27 -11.26 -17.34
N LYS A 236 5.77 -12.04 -18.30
CA LYS A 236 4.33 -12.26 -18.50
C LYS A 236 3.68 -12.82 -17.23
N GLN A 237 4.34 -13.75 -16.54
CA GLN A 237 3.82 -14.28 -15.27
C GLN A 237 3.80 -13.22 -14.17
N ILE A 238 4.86 -12.42 -14.03
CA ILE A 238 4.92 -11.29 -13.07
C ILE A 238 3.79 -10.30 -13.33
N LEU A 239 3.60 -9.90 -14.59
CA LEU A 239 2.56 -8.96 -14.98
C LEU A 239 1.15 -9.55 -14.81
N TYR A 240 0.97 -10.83 -15.10
CA TYR A 240 -0.32 -11.52 -14.87
C TYR A 240 -0.75 -11.50 -13.40
N PHE A 241 0.20 -11.60 -12.46
CA PHE A 241 -0.10 -11.47 -11.03
C PHE A 241 -0.15 -10.02 -10.56
N GLY A 242 0.72 -9.18 -11.11
CA GLY A 242 0.94 -7.82 -10.59
C GLY A 242 0.01 -6.77 -11.19
N LEU A 243 -0.23 -6.80 -12.50
CA LEU A 243 -1.03 -5.79 -13.17
C LEU A 243 -2.46 -5.69 -12.60
N PRO A 244 -3.18 -6.81 -12.38
CA PRO A 244 -4.49 -6.75 -11.72
C PRO A 244 -4.46 -6.12 -10.32
N ALA A 245 -3.39 -6.39 -9.54
CA ALA A 245 -3.24 -5.79 -8.21
C ALA A 245 -2.97 -4.28 -8.29
N GLY A 246 -2.19 -3.83 -9.27
CA GLY A 246 -1.96 -2.40 -9.54
C GLY A 246 -3.24 -1.67 -9.98
N ILE A 247 -3.98 -2.24 -10.92
CA ILE A 247 -5.28 -1.72 -11.38
C ILE A 247 -6.27 -1.66 -10.20
N GLN A 248 -6.34 -2.70 -9.38
CA GLN A 248 -7.15 -2.72 -8.17
C GLN A 248 -6.83 -1.55 -7.24
N SER A 249 -5.54 -1.27 -7.00
CA SER A 249 -5.10 -0.15 -6.17
C SER A 249 -5.53 1.21 -6.74
N MET A 250 -5.39 1.40 -8.06
CA MET A 250 -5.85 2.62 -8.73
C MET A 250 -7.36 2.81 -8.62
N LEU A 251 -8.15 1.74 -8.82
CA LEU A 251 -9.61 1.80 -8.74
C LEU A 251 -10.11 2.10 -7.32
N ILE A 252 -9.44 1.57 -6.30
CA ILE A 252 -9.74 1.92 -4.89
C ILE A 252 -9.48 3.41 -4.66
N THR A 253 -8.33 3.93 -5.13
CA THR A 253 -7.99 5.35 -5.00
C THR A 253 -9.04 6.21 -5.70
N PHE A 254 -9.44 5.84 -6.92
CA PHE A 254 -10.49 6.54 -7.65
C PHE A 254 -11.85 6.51 -6.93
N SER A 255 -12.22 5.35 -6.38
CA SER A 255 -13.43 5.22 -5.55
C SER A 255 -13.40 6.15 -4.33
N ASN A 256 -12.24 6.30 -3.68
CA ASN A 256 -12.10 7.21 -2.53
C ASN A 256 -12.22 8.68 -2.93
N ILE A 257 -11.76 9.06 -4.14
CA ILE A 257 -11.97 10.42 -4.70
C ILE A 257 -13.46 10.69 -4.89
N ILE A 258 -14.21 9.71 -5.40
CA ILE A 258 -15.66 9.85 -5.56
C ILE A 258 -16.35 10.00 -4.19
N VAL A 259 -15.94 9.22 -3.18
CA VAL A 259 -16.45 9.40 -1.80
C VAL A 259 -16.19 10.82 -1.31
N GLN A 260 -14.97 11.34 -1.51
CA GLN A 260 -14.61 12.71 -1.12
C GLN A 260 -15.47 13.76 -1.83
N TYR A 261 -15.78 13.55 -3.11
CA TYR A 261 -16.68 14.44 -3.86
C TYR A 261 -18.05 14.53 -3.20
N TYR A 262 -18.66 13.40 -2.81
CA TYR A 262 -19.95 13.40 -2.10
C TYR A 262 -19.85 14.06 -0.71
N ILE A 263 -18.76 13.81 0.03
CA ILE A 263 -18.55 14.43 1.36
C ILE A 263 -18.42 15.95 1.25
N ASN A 264 -17.75 16.44 0.22
CA ASN A 264 -17.61 17.90 -0.02
C ASN A 264 -18.99 18.59 -0.17
N GLY A 265 -19.98 17.87 -0.68
CA GLY A 265 -21.35 18.38 -0.80
C GLY A 265 -22.07 18.66 0.53
N TYR A 266 -21.58 18.12 1.66
CA TYR A 266 -22.14 18.35 3.00
C TYR A 266 -21.50 19.54 3.75
N GLY A 267 -20.54 20.24 3.12
CA GLY A 267 -19.91 21.45 3.69
C GLY A 267 -18.61 21.21 4.44
N GLY A 268 -17.99 22.30 4.89
CA GLY A 268 -16.64 22.30 5.45
C GLY A 268 -16.48 21.48 6.72
N ASP A 269 -17.47 21.47 7.60
CA ASP A 269 -17.43 20.73 8.87
C ASP A 269 -17.49 19.24 8.64
N ALA A 270 -18.27 18.77 7.66
CA ALA A 270 -18.32 17.38 7.25
C ALA A 270 -16.97 16.91 6.65
N VAL A 271 -16.33 17.76 5.83
CA VAL A 271 -15.00 17.48 5.27
C VAL A 271 -13.95 17.39 6.39
N ALA A 272 -13.97 18.32 7.36
CA ALA A 272 -13.05 18.32 8.49
C ALA A 272 -13.27 17.11 9.42
N ALA A 273 -14.52 16.73 9.66
CA ALA A 273 -14.90 15.55 10.43
C ALA A 273 -14.38 14.24 9.76
N TYR A 274 -14.59 14.12 8.46
CA TYR A 274 -14.14 12.97 7.68
C TYR A 274 -12.61 12.86 7.63
N ALA A 275 -11.91 14.00 7.43
CA ALA A 275 -10.46 14.04 7.47
C ALA A 275 -9.89 13.61 8.83
N THR A 276 -10.55 14.01 9.93
CA THR A 276 -10.16 13.63 11.30
C THR A 276 -10.43 12.14 11.55
N TYR A 277 -11.58 11.65 11.12
CA TYR A 277 -11.92 10.23 11.15
C TYR A 277 -10.86 9.38 10.43
N PHE A 278 -10.42 9.77 9.22
CA PHE A 278 -9.39 9.02 8.47
C PHE A 278 -8.05 8.89 9.19
N LYS A 279 -7.68 9.91 9.99
CA LYS A 279 -6.45 9.83 10.79
C LYS A 279 -6.55 8.71 11.84
N LEU A 280 -7.72 8.54 12.46
CA LEU A 280 -7.97 7.45 13.41
C LEU A 280 -8.13 6.09 12.72
N GLU A 281 -8.78 6.07 11.57
CA GLU A 281 -8.98 4.87 10.75
C GLU A 281 -7.64 4.18 10.40
N ASN A 282 -6.61 4.95 10.08
CA ASN A 282 -5.30 4.42 9.73
C ASN A 282 -4.71 3.49 10.81
N PHE A 283 -4.99 3.74 12.10
CA PHE A 283 -4.52 2.87 13.18
C PHE A 283 -5.17 1.49 13.17
N ILE A 284 -6.40 1.36 12.64
CA ILE A 284 -7.09 0.08 12.46
C ILE A 284 -6.67 -0.57 11.13
N TRP A 285 -6.56 0.24 10.07
CA TRP A 285 -6.29 -0.22 8.72
C TRP A 285 -4.87 -0.79 8.53
N MET A 286 -3.84 -0.13 9.06
CA MET A 286 -2.44 -0.55 8.89
C MET A 286 -2.16 -1.98 9.38
N PRO A 287 -2.58 -2.42 10.59
CA PRO A 287 -2.39 -3.79 11.03
C PRO A 287 -3.09 -4.81 10.14
N ILE A 288 -4.29 -4.49 9.64
CA ILE A 288 -5.07 -5.37 8.76
C ILE A 288 -4.29 -5.62 7.46
N VAL A 289 -3.78 -4.56 6.83
CA VAL A 289 -2.99 -4.65 5.59
C VAL A 289 -1.68 -5.40 5.82
N ALA A 290 -1.01 -5.18 6.96
CA ALA A 290 0.23 -5.88 7.29
C ALA A 290 0.00 -7.41 7.43
N ILE A 291 -1.09 -7.82 8.09
CA ILE A 291 -1.48 -9.23 8.20
C ILE A 291 -1.92 -9.78 6.83
N GLY A 292 -2.63 -8.99 6.03
CA GLY A 292 -2.98 -9.33 4.64
C GLY A 292 -1.74 -9.64 3.79
N GLN A 293 -0.72 -8.77 3.82
CA GLN A 293 0.55 -9.00 3.12
C GLN A 293 1.29 -10.25 3.64
N ALA A 294 1.25 -10.52 4.95
CA ALA A 294 1.79 -11.74 5.52
C ALA A 294 1.06 -12.98 4.99
N SER A 295 -0.27 -12.93 4.93
CA SER A 295 -1.12 -13.99 4.38
C SER A 295 -0.86 -14.23 2.90
N MET A 296 -0.59 -13.19 2.11
CA MET A 296 -0.22 -13.31 0.70
C MET A 296 1.07 -14.10 0.51
N THR A 297 2.14 -13.74 1.23
CA THR A 297 3.43 -14.43 1.15
C THR A 297 3.34 -15.86 1.67
N PHE A 298 2.63 -16.06 2.79
CA PHE A 298 2.36 -17.38 3.36
C PHE A 298 1.61 -18.28 2.36
N SER A 299 0.55 -17.77 1.75
CA SER A 299 -0.23 -18.50 0.75
C SER A 299 0.61 -18.84 -0.48
N GLY A 300 1.43 -17.89 -0.97
CA GLY A 300 2.33 -18.12 -2.10
C GLY A 300 3.31 -19.25 -1.86
N GLN A 301 4.02 -19.26 -0.72
CA GLN A 301 4.95 -20.33 -0.39
C GLN A 301 4.24 -21.69 -0.20
N ASN A 302 3.07 -21.71 0.45
CA ASN A 302 2.35 -22.97 0.67
C ASN A 302 1.70 -23.52 -0.61
N VAL A 303 1.26 -22.66 -1.52
CA VAL A 303 0.82 -23.09 -2.87
C VAL A 303 1.98 -23.66 -3.66
N GLY A 304 3.15 -23.03 -3.64
CA GLY A 304 4.36 -23.58 -4.26
C GLY A 304 4.75 -24.94 -3.73
N ALA A 305 4.50 -25.19 -2.44
CA ALA A 305 4.70 -26.50 -1.78
C ALA A 305 3.51 -27.47 -1.95
N ASN A 306 2.50 -27.16 -2.76
CA ASN A 306 1.26 -27.92 -2.93
C ASN A 306 0.48 -28.18 -1.63
N ASN A 307 0.65 -27.35 -0.59
CA ASN A 307 0.01 -27.51 0.72
C ASN A 307 -1.23 -26.64 0.87
N TYR A 308 -2.27 -26.94 0.12
CA TYR A 308 -3.53 -26.17 0.11
C TYR A 308 -4.28 -26.21 1.45
N LYS A 309 -4.20 -27.34 2.18
CA LYS A 309 -4.78 -27.45 3.54
C LYS A 309 -4.16 -26.42 4.49
N ARG A 310 -2.85 -26.18 4.35
CA ARG A 310 -2.15 -25.19 5.16
C ARG A 310 -2.50 -23.77 4.71
N VAL A 311 -2.73 -23.50 3.42
CA VAL A 311 -3.24 -22.21 2.92
C VAL A 311 -4.60 -21.90 3.57
N LYS A 312 -5.54 -22.85 3.57
CA LYS A 312 -6.87 -22.68 4.19
C LYS A 312 -6.78 -22.36 5.68
N LYS A 313 -5.99 -23.11 6.43
CA LYS A 313 -5.74 -22.86 7.86
C LYS A 313 -5.04 -21.51 8.07
N GLY A 314 -4.09 -21.14 7.21
CA GLY A 314 -3.37 -19.88 7.27
C GLY A 314 -4.28 -18.67 7.07
N ALA A 315 -5.17 -18.73 6.09
CA ALA A 315 -6.15 -17.69 5.85
C ALA A 315 -7.09 -17.51 7.06
N LEU A 316 -7.58 -18.61 7.65
CA LEU A 316 -8.43 -18.56 8.85
C LEU A 316 -7.69 -17.92 10.04
N VAL A 317 -6.44 -18.37 10.31
CA VAL A 317 -5.62 -17.81 11.40
C VAL A 317 -5.35 -16.31 11.15
N ALA A 318 -5.06 -15.91 9.91
CA ALA A 318 -4.84 -14.50 9.57
C ALA A 318 -6.11 -13.65 9.77
N ILE A 319 -7.30 -14.18 9.43
CA ILE A 319 -8.59 -13.51 9.69
C ILE A 319 -8.82 -13.34 11.19
N LEU A 320 -8.59 -14.38 11.99
CA LEU A 320 -8.77 -14.31 13.44
C LEU A 320 -7.79 -13.33 14.09
N LEU A 321 -6.52 -13.31 13.69
CA LEU A 321 -5.53 -12.35 14.19
C LEU A 321 -5.88 -10.91 13.77
N SER A 322 -6.19 -10.70 12.50
CA SER A 322 -6.52 -9.38 11.94
C SER A 322 -7.84 -8.86 12.51
N GLY A 323 -8.90 -9.68 12.51
CA GLY A 323 -10.21 -9.33 13.03
C GLY A 323 -10.19 -9.09 14.54
N GLY A 324 -9.53 -9.97 15.31
CA GLY A 324 -9.38 -9.79 16.74
C GLY A 324 -8.63 -8.49 17.09
N LEU A 325 -7.52 -8.21 16.39
CA LEU A 325 -6.77 -6.98 16.58
C LEU A 325 -7.58 -5.74 16.20
N SER A 326 -8.33 -5.81 15.09
CA SER A 326 -9.19 -4.69 14.66
C SER A 326 -10.31 -4.39 15.66
N ILE A 327 -10.93 -5.42 16.25
CA ILE A 327 -11.95 -5.26 17.29
C ILE A 327 -11.35 -4.58 18.52
N VAL A 328 -10.17 -5.03 18.98
CA VAL A 328 -9.50 -4.43 20.15
C VAL A 328 -9.19 -2.95 19.90
N ILE A 329 -8.56 -2.63 18.78
CA ILE A 329 -8.20 -1.23 18.43
C ILE A 329 -9.48 -0.39 18.26
N ALA A 330 -10.49 -0.90 17.55
CA ALA A 330 -11.76 -0.21 17.37
C ALA A 330 -12.44 0.09 18.71
N THR A 331 -12.47 -0.87 19.63
CA THR A 331 -13.04 -0.67 20.97
C THR A 331 -12.31 0.41 21.75
N ILE A 332 -10.96 0.40 21.73
CA ILE A 332 -10.15 1.43 22.39
C ILE A 332 -10.46 2.82 21.78
N ILE A 333 -10.43 2.93 20.45
CA ILE A 333 -10.67 4.22 19.78
C ILE A 333 -12.10 4.70 20.02
N LEU A 334 -13.10 3.83 19.99
CA LEU A 334 -14.49 4.21 20.23
C LEU A 334 -14.74 4.64 21.67
N THR A 335 -14.15 3.94 22.66
CA THR A 335 -14.26 4.30 24.08
C THR A 335 -13.71 5.69 24.35
N PHE A 336 -12.62 6.06 23.68
CA PHE A 336 -11.94 7.34 23.86
C PHE A 336 -12.06 8.26 22.62
N SER A 337 -13.09 8.08 21.79
CA SER A 337 -13.22 8.74 20.47
C SER A 337 -13.13 10.26 20.56
N HIS A 338 -13.82 10.84 21.52
CA HIS A 338 -13.81 12.28 21.76
C HIS A 338 -12.39 12.79 22.12
N THR A 339 -11.68 12.08 23.00
CA THR A 339 -10.30 12.42 23.39
C THR A 339 -9.33 12.31 22.21
N PHE A 340 -9.42 11.24 21.44
CA PHE A 340 -8.56 11.05 20.27
C PHE A 340 -8.84 12.06 19.16
N MET A 341 -10.10 12.43 18.92
CA MET A 341 -10.42 13.45 17.94
C MET A 341 -9.98 14.84 18.38
N ARG A 342 -10.05 15.16 19.67
CA ARG A 342 -9.55 16.43 20.25
C ARG A 342 -8.06 16.66 20.04
N ILE A 343 -7.27 15.63 19.84
CA ILE A 343 -5.84 15.76 19.49
C ILE A 343 -5.68 16.47 18.13
N PHE A 344 -6.63 16.29 17.21
CA PHE A 344 -6.54 16.80 15.84
C PHE A 344 -7.37 18.05 15.60
N ILE A 345 -8.49 18.23 16.33
CA ILE A 345 -9.42 19.34 16.15
C ILE A 345 -10.07 19.73 17.47
N LYS A 346 -10.30 21.04 17.67
CA LYS A 346 -10.90 21.59 18.91
C LYS A 346 -12.39 21.89 18.80
N ASN A 347 -12.96 21.90 17.59
CA ASN A 347 -14.37 22.18 17.35
C ASN A 347 -15.24 20.98 17.75
N GLU A 348 -16.14 21.15 18.72
CA GLU A 348 -16.96 20.09 19.30
C GLU A 348 -17.98 19.51 18.28
N GLU A 349 -18.49 20.33 17.37
CA GLU A 349 -19.42 19.89 16.33
C GLU A 349 -18.73 18.94 15.34
N ILE A 350 -17.51 19.28 14.91
CA ILE A 350 -16.70 18.42 14.04
C ILE A 350 -16.29 17.14 14.76
N ILE A 351 -15.95 17.19 16.05
CA ILE A 351 -15.67 16.02 16.87
C ILE A 351 -16.90 15.11 16.94
N TYR A 352 -18.08 15.67 17.15
CA TYR A 352 -19.32 14.92 17.19
C TYR A 352 -19.60 14.23 15.85
N LEU A 353 -19.53 14.94 14.73
CA LEU A 353 -19.73 14.38 13.39
C LEU A 353 -18.75 13.26 13.08
N GLY A 354 -17.46 13.48 13.36
CA GLY A 354 -16.41 12.46 13.15
C GLY A 354 -16.62 11.22 14.04
N SER A 355 -17.06 11.42 15.28
CA SER A 355 -17.39 10.31 16.20
C SER A 355 -18.57 9.50 15.71
N GLN A 356 -19.58 10.11 15.08
CA GLN A 356 -20.71 9.39 14.48
C GLN A 356 -20.28 8.51 13.31
N ILE A 357 -19.35 8.99 12.46
CA ILE A 357 -18.77 8.15 11.39
C ILE A 357 -18.01 6.96 12.00
N ALA A 358 -17.18 7.20 13.01
CA ALA A 358 -16.41 6.16 13.67
C ALA A 358 -17.32 5.10 14.33
N LEU A 359 -18.37 5.52 15.04
CA LEU A 359 -19.37 4.62 15.65
C LEU A 359 -20.10 3.77 14.60
N THR A 360 -20.28 4.28 13.40
CA THR A 360 -20.96 3.57 12.30
C THR A 360 -20.01 2.58 11.60
N THR A 361 -18.73 2.88 11.49
CA THR A 361 -17.79 2.09 10.66
C THR A 361 -16.91 1.15 11.47
N PHE A 362 -16.35 1.60 12.61
CA PHE A 362 -15.33 0.85 13.36
C PHE A 362 -15.81 -0.50 13.92
N PRO A 363 -17.06 -0.67 14.36
CA PRO A 363 -17.57 -1.97 14.80
C PRO A 363 -17.53 -3.04 13.70
N PHE A 364 -17.46 -2.65 12.44
CA PHE A 364 -17.52 -3.55 11.28
C PHE A 364 -16.13 -3.79 10.63
N TYR A 365 -15.03 -3.31 11.18
CA TYR A 365 -13.68 -3.50 10.61
C TYR A 365 -13.21 -4.96 10.56
N TRP A 366 -13.83 -5.84 11.34
CA TRP A 366 -13.61 -7.28 11.21
C TRP A 366 -14.07 -7.82 9.84
N LEU A 367 -15.10 -7.22 9.20
CA LEU A 367 -15.47 -7.53 7.81
C LEU A 367 -14.37 -7.11 6.84
N TYR A 368 -13.79 -5.91 7.06
CA TYR A 368 -12.66 -5.45 6.28
C TYR A 368 -11.44 -6.38 6.43
N SER A 369 -11.22 -6.93 7.62
CA SER A 369 -10.18 -7.93 7.85
C SER A 369 -10.39 -9.21 7.02
N ILE A 370 -11.63 -9.68 6.89
CA ILE A 370 -11.95 -10.85 6.06
C ILE A 370 -11.62 -10.58 4.58
N LEU A 371 -12.11 -9.47 4.04
CA LEU A 371 -11.93 -9.15 2.63
C LEU A 371 -10.46 -8.90 2.28
N GLU A 372 -9.69 -8.22 3.13
CA GLU A 372 -8.28 -7.96 2.89
C GLU A 372 -7.44 -9.23 2.97
N VAL A 373 -7.66 -10.08 3.98
CA VAL A 373 -6.91 -11.32 4.15
C VAL A 373 -7.22 -12.31 3.02
N LEU A 374 -8.50 -12.50 2.66
CA LEU A 374 -8.88 -13.42 1.59
C LEU A 374 -8.45 -12.90 0.21
N GLY A 375 -8.60 -11.60 -0.04
CA GLY A 375 -8.10 -10.97 -1.26
C GLY A 375 -6.58 -11.13 -1.40
N SER A 376 -5.83 -10.90 -0.33
CA SER A 376 -4.38 -11.10 -0.26
C SER A 376 -3.99 -12.57 -0.42
N SER A 377 -4.70 -13.50 0.22
CA SER A 377 -4.46 -14.95 0.06
C SER A 377 -4.69 -15.40 -1.38
N LEU A 378 -5.77 -14.94 -2.03
CA LEU A 378 -6.06 -15.22 -3.45
C LEU A 378 -4.95 -14.67 -4.35
N ARG A 379 -4.45 -13.46 -4.11
CA ARG A 379 -3.28 -12.91 -4.82
C ARG A 379 -2.06 -13.83 -4.64
N GLY A 380 -1.77 -14.25 -3.41
CA GLY A 380 -0.67 -15.18 -3.12
C GLY A 380 -0.81 -16.54 -3.81
N MET A 381 -2.04 -17.03 -3.98
CA MET A 381 -2.36 -18.23 -4.73
C MET A 381 -2.25 -18.05 -6.26
N GLY A 382 -2.03 -16.83 -6.77
CA GLY A 382 -1.97 -16.50 -8.19
C GLY A 382 -3.31 -16.09 -8.81
N TYR A 383 -4.36 -15.90 -8.02
CA TYR A 383 -5.69 -15.49 -8.48
C TYR A 383 -5.92 -13.98 -8.33
N SER A 384 -4.91 -13.16 -8.70
CA SER A 384 -4.96 -11.69 -8.60
C SER A 384 -6.12 -11.09 -9.39
N ILE A 385 -6.46 -11.66 -10.55
CA ILE A 385 -7.58 -11.24 -11.39
C ILE A 385 -8.91 -11.38 -10.62
N VAL A 386 -9.12 -12.48 -9.90
CA VAL A 386 -10.33 -12.69 -9.09
C VAL A 386 -10.40 -11.63 -7.99
N SER A 387 -9.29 -11.36 -7.30
CA SER A 387 -9.22 -10.32 -6.27
C SER A 387 -9.57 -8.95 -6.86
N MET A 388 -9.04 -8.60 -8.02
CA MET A 388 -9.33 -7.35 -8.71
C MET A 388 -10.82 -7.23 -9.05
N TYR A 389 -11.42 -8.23 -9.70
CA TYR A 389 -12.84 -8.17 -10.09
C TYR A 389 -13.77 -8.03 -8.89
N VAL A 390 -13.56 -8.83 -7.84
CA VAL A 390 -14.40 -8.76 -6.62
C VAL A 390 -14.30 -7.37 -6.00
N THR A 391 -13.09 -6.85 -5.83
CA THR A 391 -12.90 -5.51 -5.26
C THR A 391 -13.50 -4.43 -6.16
N THR A 392 -13.29 -4.48 -7.47
CA THR A 392 -13.80 -3.47 -8.40
C THR A 392 -15.33 -3.44 -8.40
N ILE A 393 -15.97 -4.58 -8.49
CA ILE A 393 -17.44 -4.64 -8.55
C ILE A 393 -18.05 -4.28 -7.21
N CYS A 394 -17.60 -4.92 -6.12
CA CYS A 394 -18.26 -4.81 -4.83
C CYS A 394 -17.79 -3.59 -4.03
N LEU A 395 -16.49 -3.35 -3.95
CA LEU A 395 -15.96 -2.23 -3.15
C LEU A 395 -16.07 -0.89 -3.89
N CYS A 396 -15.87 -0.86 -5.22
CA CYS A 396 -15.98 0.38 -5.99
C CYS A 396 -17.37 0.54 -6.60
N GLY A 397 -17.84 -0.42 -7.40
CA GLY A 397 -19.12 -0.32 -8.11
C GLY A 397 -20.31 -0.15 -7.18
N VAL A 398 -20.49 -1.07 -6.21
CA VAL A 398 -21.58 -0.98 -5.23
C VAL A 398 -21.47 0.29 -4.39
N ARG A 399 -20.24 0.69 -4.00
CA ARG A 399 -20.01 1.93 -3.24
C ARG A 399 -20.50 3.17 -3.99
N ILE A 400 -20.12 3.31 -5.25
CA ILE A 400 -20.51 4.46 -6.07
C ILE A 400 -22.03 4.48 -6.27
N THR A 401 -22.65 3.32 -6.49
CA THR A 401 -24.11 3.20 -6.64
C THR A 401 -24.82 3.63 -5.36
N LEU A 402 -24.37 3.17 -4.19
CA LEU A 402 -24.96 3.55 -2.90
C LEU A 402 -24.80 5.05 -2.63
N LEU A 403 -23.65 5.64 -2.92
CA LEU A 403 -23.42 7.08 -2.78
C LEU A 403 -24.33 7.90 -3.69
N TYR A 404 -24.51 7.45 -4.93
CA TYR A 404 -25.46 8.08 -5.86
C TYR A 404 -26.91 8.04 -5.32
N LEU A 405 -27.34 6.91 -4.76
CA LEU A 405 -28.67 6.79 -4.16
C LEU A 405 -28.82 7.69 -2.93
N ILE A 406 -27.81 7.76 -2.05
CA ILE A 406 -27.81 8.65 -0.90
C ILE A 406 -27.98 10.11 -1.33
N SER A 407 -27.24 10.55 -2.34
CA SER A 407 -27.34 11.90 -2.90
C SER A 407 -28.72 12.13 -3.54
N LYS A 408 -29.24 11.18 -4.32
CA LYS A 408 -30.54 11.30 -5.00
C LYS A 408 -31.70 11.44 -4.02
N PHE A 409 -31.64 10.76 -2.87
CA PHE A 409 -32.66 10.84 -1.83
C PHE A 409 -32.38 11.90 -0.76
N ASN A 410 -31.36 12.74 -0.95
CA ASN A 410 -30.95 13.81 -0.01
C ASN A 410 -30.82 13.32 1.44
N LEU A 411 -30.22 12.12 1.62
CA LEU A 411 -30.00 11.56 2.94
C LEU A 411 -28.90 12.33 3.67
N ASP A 412 -28.90 12.25 5.00
CA ASP A 412 -27.95 12.95 5.86
C ASP A 412 -26.51 12.45 5.71
N PHE A 413 -25.56 13.23 6.22
CA PHE A 413 -24.12 12.92 6.18
C PHE A 413 -23.77 11.56 6.81
N LYS A 414 -24.50 11.17 7.86
CA LYS A 414 -24.30 9.88 8.54
C LYS A 414 -24.58 8.69 7.61
N SER A 415 -25.47 8.88 6.63
CA SER A 415 -25.82 7.84 5.64
C SER A 415 -24.60 7.46 4.78
N VAL A 416 -23.68 8.39 4.52
CA VAL A 416 -22.43 8.11 3.80
C VAL A 416 -21.55 7.10 4.56
N ALA A 417 -21.55 7.13 5.89
CA ALA A 417 -20.77 6.20 6.71
C ALA A 417 -21.26 4.75 6.59
N TYR A 418 -22.56 4.52 6.42
CA TYR A 418 -23.12 3.15 6.24
C TYR A 418 -22.68 2.47 4.94
N VAL A 419 -22.25 3.24 3.94
CA VAL A 419 -21.76 2.69 2.67
C VAL A 419 -20.55 1.76 2.88
N TYR A 420 -19.70 2.06 3.87
CA TYR A 420 -18.51 1.27 4.17
C TYR A 420 -18.85 -0.14 4.67
N PRO A 421 -19.58 -0.32 5.78
CA PRO A 421 -19.95 -1.64 6.27
C PRO A 421 -20.76 -2.45 5.24
N MET A 422 -21.66 -1.81 4.50
CA MET A 422 -22.45 -2.48 3.46
C MET A 422 -21.56 -3.05 2.36
N THR A 423 -20.65 -2.24 1.82
CA THR A 423 -19.72 -2.68 0.76
C THR A 423 -18.76 -3.75 1.28
N TRP A 424 -18.28 -3.64 2.53
CA TRP A 424 -17.43 -4.66 3.13
C TRP A 424 -18.14 -5.99 3.32
N PHE A 425 -19.41 -5.98 3.71
CA PHE A 425 -20.22 -7.19 3.85
C PHE A 425 -20.36 -7.93 2.52
N PHE A 426 -20.77 -7.24 1.45
CA PHE A 426 -20.88 -7.85 0.13
C PHE A 426 -19.54 -8.36 -0.39
N THR A 427 -18.48 -7.55 -0.25
CA THR A 427 -17.14 -7.91 -0.70
C THR A 427 -16.60 -9.13 0.06
N ALA A 428 -16.72 -9.15 1.40
CA ALA A 428 -16.29 -10.26 2.25
C ALA A 428 -17.03 -11.55 1.90
N SER A 429 -18.35 -11.48 1.71
CA SER A 429 -19.18 -12.63 1.35
C SER A 429 -18.75 -13.27 0.03
N ILE A 430 -18.51 -12.44 -0.99
CA ILE A 430 -18.04 -12.94 -2.30
C ILE A 430 -16.63 -13.49 -2.22
N PHE A 431 -15.72 -12.86 -1.44
CA PHE A 431 -14.39 -13.40 -1.23
C PHE A 431 -14.40 -14.74 -0.49
N ILE A 432 -15.28 -14.94 0.51
CA ILE A 432 -15.44 -16.23 1.19
C ILE A 432 -15.85 -17.30 0.17
N ILE A 433 -16.89 -17.04 -0.63
CA ILE A 433 -17.39 -17.98 -1.65
C ILE A 433 -16.29 -18.31 -2.67
N ALA A 434 -15.61 -17.28 -3.22
CA ALA A 434 -14.56 -17.45 -4.21
C ALA A 434 -13.38 -18.25 -3.64
N PHE A 435 -12.92 -17.92 -2.43
CA PHE A 435 -11.82 -18.60 -1.77
C PHE A 435 -12.13 -20.07 -1.50
N LEU A 436 -13.30 -20.37 -0.94
CA LEU A 436 -13.71 -21.74 -0.64
C LEU A 436 -13.88 -22.58 -1.93
N LYS A 437 -14.46 -22.00 -2.99
CA LYS A 437 -14.60 -22.67 -4.29
C LYS A 437 -13.25 -23.01 -4.91
N ILE A 438 -12.30 -22.08 -4.85
CA ILE A 438 -10.96 -22.26 -5.44
C ILE A 438 -10.14 -23.27 -4.62
N ILE A 439 -10.13 -23.14 -3.29
CA ILE A 439 -9.31 -23.98 -2.42
C ILE A 439 -9.80 -25.44 -2.44
N ASN A 440 -11.11 -25.66 -2.38
CA ASN A 440 -11.68 -27.00 -2.40
C ASN A 440 -11.39 -27.69 -3.75
N LYS A 441 -11.49 -26.98 -4.89
CA LYS A 441 -11.14 -27.57 -6.21
C LYS A 441 -9.68 -28.01 -6.30
N LYS A 442 -8.79 -27.41 -5.50
CA LYS A 442 -7.34 -27.73 -5.49
C LYS A 442 -6.97 -28.79 -4.45
N ASP A 443 -7.75 -28.93 -3.37
CA ASP A 443 -7.51 -29.91 -2.30
C ASP A 443 -7.89 -31.36 -2.76
N TYR A 444 -8.72 -31.49 -3.80
CA TYR A 444 -9.15 -32.76 -4.40
C TYR A 444 -8.28 -33.21 -5.61
N LYS A 445 -7.29 -32.42 -6.03
CA LYS A 445 -6.28 -32.77 -7.04
C LYS A 445 -4.92 -33.05 -6.41
#